data_dde420e836fe8c845d02b35d458c1b13
#
_entry.id   dde420e836fe8c845d02b35d458c1b13
#
_cell.length_a   1.000
_cell.length_b   1.000
_cell.length_c   1.000
_cell.angle_alpha   90.00
_cell.angle_beta   90.00
_cell.angle_gamma   90.00
#
_symmetry.space_group_name_H-M   'P 1'
#
loop_
_entity.id
_entity.type
_entity.pdbx_description
1 polymer ?
#
loop_
_entity_poly.entity_id
_entity_poly.type
_entity_poly.pdbx_seq_one_letter_code
_entity_poly.pdbx_strand_id
1 'polypeptide(L)'
;MAAACPFASPPLKSDFELSESSNPLEIYAQFDDLRTTCPVAYTSQMGGYWMLTRYEDVKNCASDTATFISSVKAVIPSDPRGTRRPPLNTDPPVHTPYRTAIDRTLKASRLKTLEHILEAHARREWRQLVDRGRGDVSADFGANFAAWVEVTWLNLADASAPVLARTAAAWVNAWREQNKEEVRFHSDKLYDMAKALFRDRRQSPRNVENDPASSLLAERVDGQRIPEEKLM
;
A
#
# COMPACT_ATOMS: atom_id res chain seq x y z
N MET A 1 2.59 -37.95 16.05
CA MET A 1 1.66 -37.32 17.01
C MET A 1 1.76 -35.81 16.77
N ALA A 2 0.83 -35.23 16.06
CA ALA A 2 0.78 -33.81 15.85
C ALA A 2 0.46 -33.12 17.18
N ALA A 3 1.37 -32.32 17.70
CA ALA A 3 1.10 -31.49 18.86
C ALA A 3 -0.05 -30.54 18.51
N ALA A 4 -1.15 -30.65 19.21
CA ALA A 4 -2.28 -29.75 19.05
C ALA A 4 -1.83 -28.33 19.37
N CYS A 5 -2.02 -27.42 18.43
CA CYS A 5 -1.86 -25.99 18.69
C CYS A 5 -2.85 -25.60 19.77
N PRO A 6 -2.43 -25.18 20.96
CA PRO A 6 -3.32 -24.97 22.07
C PRO A 6 -4.02 -23.63 21.99
N PHE A 7 -5.13 -23.56 21.26
CA PHE A 7 -6.08 -22.46 21.41
C PHE A 7 -6.72 -22.41 22.81
N ALA A 8 -6.40 -23.36 23.69
CA ALA A 8 -6.97 -23.45 25.03
C ALA A 8 -6.07 -22.93 26.14
N SER A 9 -4.80 -22.58 25.88
CA SER A 9 -3.92 -21.96 26.88
C SER A 9 -2.63 -21.52 26.20
N PRO A 10 -2.22 -20.28 26.28
CA PRO A 10 -0.97 -19.85 25.68
C PRO A 10 0.20 -20.30 26.56
N PRO A 11 1.03 -21.14 26.08
CA PRO A 11 2.42 -20.82 26.12
C PRO A 11 2.89 -20.55 24.69
N LEU A 12 2.70 -19.55 24.24
CA LEU A 12 3.36 -18.39 23.84
C LEU A 12 4.89 -18.55 23.71
N LYS A 13 5.39 -19.59 23.09
CA LYS A 13 6.79 -19.69 22.67
C LYS A 13 6.91 -20.66 21.51
N SER A 14 6.39 -20.30 20.40
CA SER A 14 7.08 -20.65 19.17
C SER A 14 7.69 -19.35 18.66
N ASP A 15 8.88 -19.03 19.12
CA ASP A 15 9.68 -18.00 18.49
C ASP A 15 10.15 -18.60 17.17
N PHE A 16 9.31 -18.44 16.13
CA PHE A 16 9.68 -18.89 14.80
C PHE A 16 10.49 -17.79 14.13
N GLU A 17 11.48 -18.18 13.37
CA GLU A 17 12.22 -17.27 12.52
C GLU A 17 11.69 -17.35 11.11
N LEU A 18 11.21 -16.21 10.58
CA LEU A 18 10.84 -16.13 9.17
C LEU A 18 12.10 -16.29 8.33
N SER A 19 12.05 -17.21 7.37
CA SER A 19 13.18 -17.47 6.47
C SER A 19 13.60 -16.22 5.71
N GLU A 20 14.89 -15.92 5.71
CA GLU A 20 15.51 -14.87 4.91
C GLU A 20 15.86 -15.37 3.49
N SER A 21 15.39 -16.54 3.11
CA SER A 21 15.65 -17.11 1.80
C SER A 21 15.17 -16.21 0.67
N SER A 22 15.98 -16.08 -0.37
CA SER A 22 15.57 -15.46 -1.62
C SER A 22 14.67 -16.35 -2.48
N ASN A 23 14.49 -17.62 -2.08
CA ASN A 23 13.62 -18.57 -2.76
C ASN A 23 12.21 -18.50 -2.19
N PRO A 24 11.22 -17.96 -2.93
CA PRO A 24 9.85 -17.85 -2.45
C PRO A 24 9.21 -19.18 -2.05
N LEU A 25 9.61 -20.30 -2.67
CA LEU A 25 9.06 -21.61 -2.37
C LEU A 25 9.40 -22.08 -0.95
N GLU A 26 10.56 -21.71 -0.43
CA GLU A 26 10.95 -22.04 0.95
C GLU A 26 10.10 -21.25 1.96
N ILE A 27 9.83 -19.97 1.65
CA ILE A 27 8.95 -19.12 2.47
C ILE A 27 7.52 -19.68 2.48
N TYR A 28 7.01 -20.07 1.30
CA TYR A 28 5.67 -20.67 1.22
C TYR A 28 5.59 -22.00 1.97
N ALA A 29 6.61 -22.86 1.86
CA ALA A 29 6.67 -24.12 2.61
C ALA A 29 6.66 -23.88 4.13
N GLN A 30 7.37 -22.86 4.61
CA GLN A 30 7.34 -22.47 6.03
C GLN A 30 5.93 -22.01 6.46
N PHE A 31 5.22 -21.23 5.65
CA PHE A 31 3.84 -20.84 5.96
C PHE A 31 2.87 -22.01 5.91
N ASP A 32 3.07 -22.97 5.01
CA ASP A 32 2.24 -24.18 4.92
C ASP A 32 2.44 -25.06 6.16
N ASP A 33 3.68 -25.19 6.63
CA ASP A 33 3.96 -25.88 7.90
C ASP A 33 3.32 -25.17 9.09
N LEU A 34 3.51 -23.86 9.24
CA LEU A 34 2.88 -23.08 10.30
C LEU A 34 1.36 -23.20 10.27
N ARG A 35 0.74 -23.19 9.08
CA ARG A 35 -0.72 -23.30 8.94
C ARG A 35 -1.27 -24.61 9.51
N THR A 36 -0.50 -25.67 9.44
CA THR A 36 -0.88 -26.99 9.93
C THR A 36 -0.49 -27.24 11.38
N THR A 37 0.67 -26.74 11.81
CA THR A 37 1.27 -27.04 13.12
C THR A 37 0.94 -25.97 14.18
N CYS A 38 1.07 -24.69 13.82
CA CYS A 38 0.81 -23.56 14.70
C CYS A 38 0.32 -22.34 13.90
N PRO A 39 -0.98 -22.31 13.53
CA PRO A 39 -1.53 -21.30 12.62
C PRO A 39 -1.50 -19.86 13.14
N VAL A 40 -1.30 -19.67 14.46
CA VAL A 40 -1.05 -18.39 15.12
C VAL A 40 0.30 -18.50 15.80
N ALA A 41 1.34 -17.96 15.19
CA ALA A 41 2.71 -18.07 15.65
C ALA A 41 3.29 -16.71 16.06
N TYR A 42 4.13 -16.68 17.06
CA TYR A 42 4.85 -15.47 17.49
C TYR A 42 6.28 -15.50 16.97
N THR A 43 6.80 -14.33 16.61
CA THR A 43 8.22 -14.12 16.34
C THR A 43 8.73 -12.89 17.07
N SER A 44 9.96 -12.95 17.57
CA SER A 44 10.66 -11.80 18.16
C SER A 44 11.30 -10.88 17.11
N GLN A 45 11.35 -11.31 15.85
CA GLN A 45 11.89 -10.50 14.75
C GLN A 45 11.15 -9.17 14.62
N MET A 46 11.84 -8.14 14.14
CA MET A 46 11.30 -6.79 13.87
C MET A 46 10.56 -6.15 15.06
N GLY A 47 10.96 -6.51 16.29
CA GLY A 47 10.37 -6.01 17.53
C GLY A 47 9.14 -6.78 18.02
N GLY A 48 8.93 -7.97 17.49
CA GLY A 48 7.90 -8.91 17.90
C GLY A 48 6.54 -8.68 17.23
N TYR A 49 6.01 -9.76 16.67
CA TYR A 49 4.65 -9.76 16.10
C TYR A 49 4.05 -11.16 16.05
N TRP A 50 2.73 -11.22 15.90
CA TRP A 50 1.99 -12.44 15.69
C TRP A 50 1.73 -12.64 14.20
N MET A 51 1.98 -13.86 13.71
CA MET A 51 1.69 -14.29 12.34
C MET A 51 0.42 -15.11 12.32
N LEU A 52 -0.54 -14.71 11.51
CA LEU A 52 -1.76 -15.47 11.22
C LEU A 52 -1.62 -16.12 9.85
N THR A 53 -1.83 -17.43 9.77
CA THR A 53 -1.62 -18.18 8.51
C THR A 53 -2.90 -18.78 7.93
N ARG A 54 -4.02 -18.81 8.66
CA ARG A 54 -5.32 -19.28 8.18
C ARG A 54 -6.18 -18.11 7.71
N TYR A 55 -6.87 -18.30 6.60
CA TYR A 55 -7.74 -17.29 6.00
C TYR A 55 -8.80 -16.76 6.98
N GLU A 56 -9.50 -17.65 7.69
CA GLU A 56 -10.57 -17.23 8.61
C GLU A 56 -10.01 -16.44 9.81
N ASP A 57 -8.82 -16.79 10.32
CA ASP A 57 -8.18 -16.04 11.39
C ASP A 57 -7.82 -14.63 10.92
N VAL A 58 -7.21 -14.51 9.73
CA VAL A 58 -6.87 -13.21 9.11
C VAL A 58 -8.13 -12.38 8.88
N LYS A 59 -9.18 -12.97 8.33
CA LYS A 59 -10.45 -12.30 8.05
C LYS A 59 -11.12 -11.82 9.33
N ASN A 60 -11.18 -12.66 10.35
CA ASN A 60 -11.81 -12.31 11.63
C ASN A 60 -11.04 -11.18 12.33
N CYS A 61 -9.71 -11.27 12.42
CA CYS A 61 -8.90 -10.21 13.00
C CYS A 61 -8.99 -8.90 12.22
N ALA A 62 -8.98 -8.96 10.87
CA ALA A 62 -9.10 -7.76 10.04
C ALA A 62 -10.48 -7.09 10.14
N SER A 63 -11.51 -7.83 10.52
CA SER A 63 -12.89 -7.31 10.67
C SER A 63 -13.19 -6.81 12.09
N ASP A 64 -12.43 -7.26 13.08
CA ASP A 64 -12.60 -6.87 14.49
C ASP A 64 -11.75 -5.63 14.82
N THR A 65 -12.23 -4.47 14.40
CA THR A 65 -11.55 -3.19 14.63
C THR A 65 -11.58 -2.72 16.08
N ALA A 66 -12.35 -3.36 16.95
CA ALA A 66 -12.38 -3.05 18.37
C ALA A 66 -11.19 -3.68 19.12
N THR A 67 -10.79 -4.89 18.69
CA THR A 67 -9.68 -5.62 19.30
C THR A 67 -8.35 -5.35 18.56
N PHE A 68 -8.38 -5.36 17.23
CA PHE A 68 -7.20 -5.21 16.37
C PHE A 68 -7.18 -3.84 15.69
N ILE A 69 -6.32 -2.97 16.18
CA ILE A 69 -6.25 -1.56 15.77
C ILE A 69 -5.04 -1.29 14.87
N SER A 70 -5.21 -0.33 13.93
CA SER A 70 -4.16 0.12 13.00
C SER A 70 -3.39 1.34 13.49
N SER A 71 -3.93 2.05 14.48
CA SER A 71 -3.35 3.33 14.96
C SER A 71 -2.03 3.16 15.71
N VAL A 72 -1.71 1.96 16.21
CA VAL A 72 -0.43 1.68 16.88
C VAL A 72 0.63 1.31 15.87
N LYS A 73 0.37 0.30 15.05
CA LYS A 73 1.33 -0.23 14.06
C LYS A 73 0.59 -0.91 12.91
N ALA A 74 0.44 -0.20 11.80
CA ALA A 74 -0.31 -0.71 10.64
C ALA A 74 0.55 -1.59 9.72
N VAL A 75 1.87 -1.44 9.73
CA VAL A 75 2.81 -2.14 8.83
C VAL A 75 4.05 -2.56 9.59
N ILE A 76 4.60 -3.74 9.27
CA ILE A 76 5.85 -4.27 9.83
C ILE A 76 6.84 -4.52 8.68
N PRO A 77 8.06 -3.97 8.76
CA PRO A 77 8.55 -2.98 9.72
C PRO A 77 7.84 -1.62 9.55
N SER A 78 7.73 -0.86 10.64
CA SER A 78 7.10 0.46 10.60
C SER A 78 7.92 1.46 9.77
N ASP A 79 7.26 2.49 9.24
CA ASP A 79 7.96 3.62 8.61
C ASP A 79 8.95 4.23 9.63
N PRO A 80 10.25 4.27 9.30
CA PRO A 80 11.28 4.76 10.22
C PRO A 80 11.11 6.23 10.61
N ARG A 81 10.29 6.99 9.89
CA ARG A 81 9.97 8.40 10.17
C ARG A 81 8.84 8.58 11.17
N GLY A 82 8.09 7.51 11.49
CA GLY A 82 6.92 7.56 12.35
C GLY A 82 5.76 8.38 11.76
N THR A 83 5.77 8.65 10.46
CA THR A 83 4.74 9.44 9.77
C THR A 83 3.40 8.71 9.81
N ARG A 84 2.38 9.38 10.30
CA ARG A 84 1.00 8.88 10.26
C ARG A 84 0.33 9.31 8.96
N ARG A 85 -0.28 8.35 8.28
CA ARG A 85 -0.96 8.54 6.99
C ARG A 85 -2.43 8.13 7.12
N PRO A 86 -3.35 9.06 7.42
CA PRO A 86 -4.76 8.73 7.36
C PRO A 86 -5.19 8.33 5.93
N PRO A 87 -6.05 7.31 5.78
CA PRO A 87 -6.69 6.49 6.83
C PRO A 87 -5.84 5.34 7.35
N LEU A 88 -4.68 5.01 6.75
CA LEU A 88 -3.89 3.79 7.00
C LEU A 88 -3.55 3.56 8.48
N ASN A 89 -3.14 4.62 9.18
CA ASN A 89 -2.71 4.56 10.58
C ASN A 89 -3.75 5.17 11.53
N THR A 90 -5.02 4.96 11.25
CA THR A 90 -6.14 5.46 12.06
C THR A 90 -7.21 4.39 12.20
N ASP A 91 -8.01 4.49 13.27
CA ASP A 91 -9.13 3.62 13.54
C ASP A 91 -10.43 4.42 13.61
N PRO A 92 -11.62 3.79 13.49
CA PRO A 92 -12.89 4.49 13.70
C PRO A 92 -12.95 5.14 15.10
N PRO A 93 -13.56 6.32 15.25
CA PRO A 93 -14.27 7.08 14.22
C PRO A 93 -13.38 7.95 13.32
N VAL A 94 -12.10 8.16 13.67
CA VAL A 94 -11.17 9.06 12.94
C VAL A 94 -10.88 8.56 11.53
N HIS A 95 -10.76 7.25 11.34
CA HIS A 95 -10.52 6.61 10.04
C HIS A 95 -11.59 6.96 8.99
N THR A 96 -12.87 6.86 9.37
CA THR A 96 -14.01 6.83 8.45
C THR A 96 -14.11 8.06 7.54
N PRO A 97 -14.01 9.32 8.01
CA PRO A 97 -14.12 10.47 7.13
C PRO A 97 -13.00 10.55 6.08
N TYR A 98 -11.76 10.19 6.43
CA TYR A 98 -10.65 10.17 5.47
C TYR A 98 -10.81 9.06 4.44
N ARG A 99 -11.24 7.88 4.87
CA ARG A 99 -11.52 6.76 3.98
C ARG A 99 -12.65 7.11 3.00
N THR A 100 -13.73 7.68 3.49
CA THR A 100 -14.86 8.14 2.66
C THR A 100 -14.43 9.18 1.63
N ALA A 101 -13.55 10.12 2.01
CA ALA A 101 -13.01 11.11 1.08
C ALA A 101 -12.24 10.46 -0.09
N ILE A 102 -11.42 9.44 0.20
CA ILE A 102 -10.72 8.68 -0.83
C ILE A 102 -11.69 7.86 -1.68
N ASP A 103 -12.64 7.15 -1.07
CA ASP A 103 -13.61 6.31 -1.79
C ASP A 103 -14.46 7.11 -2.79
N ARG A 104 -14.76 8.37 -2.49
CA ARG A 104 -15.43 9.28 -3.44
C ARG A 104 -14.64 9.49 -4.73
N THR A 105 -13.32 9.46 -4.66
CA THR A 105 -12.45 9.60 -5.84
C THR A 105 -12.38 8.31 -6.67
N LEU A 106 -12.79 7.18 -6.10
CA LEU A 106 -12.76 5.85 -6.70
C LEU A 106 -14.15 5.37 -7.14
N LYS A 107 -15.09 6.28 -7.39
CA LYS A 107 -16.44 5.94 -7.88
C LYS A 107 -16.36 5.13 -9.18
N ALA A 108 -17.18 4.08 -9.27
CA ALA A 108 -17.20 3.17 -10.43
C ALA A 108 -17.46 3.91 -11.75
N SER A 109 -18.34 4.94 -11.74
CA SER A 109 -18.63 5.78 -12.91
C SER A 109 -17.38 6.48 -13.44
N ARG A 110 -16.52 6.97 -12.54
CA ARG A 110 -15.26 7.62 -12.91
C ARG A 110 -14.23 6.60 -13.40
N LEU A 111 -14.04 5.49 -12.67
CA LEU A 111 -13.07 4.46 -13.06
C LEU A 111 -13.38 3.90 -14.44
N LYS A 112 -14.68 3.73 -14.78
CA LYS A 112 -15.10 3.29 -16.10
C LYS A 112 -14.68 4.23 -17.23
N THR A 113 -14.60 5.53 -16.97
CA THR A 113 -14.13 6.50 -18.00
C THR A 113 -12.64 6.38 -18.28
N LEU A 114 -11.86 5.80 -17.38
CA LEU A 114 -10.43 5.60 -17.54
C LEU A 114 -10.08 4.30 -18.27
N GLU A 115 -11.00 3.36 -18.35
CA GLU A 115 -10.76 1.99 -18.84
C GLU A 115 -10.07 1.96 -20.20
N HIS A 116 -10.58 2.71 -21.18
CA HIS A 116 -10.02 2.74 -22.54
C HIS A 116 -8.61 3.35 -22.59
N ILE A 117 -8.31 4.33 -21.72
CA ILE A 117 -7.00 4.96 -21.62
C ILE A 117 -6.01 3.96 -21.01
N LEU A 118 -6.41 3.29 -19.93
CA LEU A 118 -5.61 2.29 -19.25
C LEU A 118 -5.35 1.08 -20.13
N GLU A 119 -6.34 0.66 -20.93
CA GLU A 119 -6.15 -0.41 -21.92
C GLU A 119 -5.09 -0.02 -22.96
N ALA A 120 -5.13 1.22 -23.45
CA ALA A 120 -4.13 1.72 -24.41
C ALA A 120 -2.72 1.74 -23.78
N HIS A 121 -2.59 2.15 -22.52
CA HIS A 121 -1.32 2.09 -21.79
C HIS A 121 -0.84 0.64 -21.59
N ALA A 122 -1.73 -0.26 -21.17
CA ALA A 122 -1.39 -1.68 -21.00
C ALA A 122 -0.88 -2.31 -22.30
N ARG A 123 -1.56 -2.04 -23.42
CA ARG A 123 -1.16 -2.54 -24.74
C ARG A 123 0.20 -1.97 -25.16
N ARG A 124 0.49 -0.72 -24.88
CA ARG A 124 1.78 -0.09 -25.20
C ARG A 124 2.92 -0.72 -24.40
N GLU A 125 2.77 -0.85 -23.08
CA GLU A 125 3.78 -1.46 -22.22
C GLU A 125 4.02 -2.94 -22.57
N TRP A 126 2.94 -3.67 -22.86
CA TRP A 126 3.01 -5.06 -23.28
C TRP A 126 3.76 -5.25 -24.60
N ARG A 127 3.53 -4.38 -25.60
CA ARG A 127 4.25 -4.46 -26.88
C ARG A 127 5.76 -4.34 -26.70
N GLN A 128 6.23 -3.47 -25.83
CA GLN A 128 7.67 -3.32 -25.57
C GLN A 128 8.30 -4.62 -25.01
N LEU A 129 7.55 -5.40 -24.24
CA LEU A 129 7.99 -6.72 -23.76
C LEU A 129 8.03 -7.72 -24.91
N VAL A 130 6.98 -7.76 -25.73
CA VAL A 130 6.88 -8.68 -26.87
C VAL A 130 8.00 -8.42 -27.88
N ASP A 131 8.27 -7.16 -28.19
CA ASP A 131 9.32 -6.77 -29.14
C ASP A 131 10.73 -7.19 -28.68
N ARG A 132 10.95 -7.23 -27.38
CA ARG A 132 12.22 -7.72 -26.78
C ARG A 132 12.29 -9.24 -26.71
N GLY A 133 11.17 -9.96 -26.89
CA GLY A 133 11.05 -11.42 -26.81
C GLY A 133 11.29 -12.02 -25.42
N ARG A 134 11.56 -11.17 -24.41
CA ARG A 134 11.77 -11.56 -22.99
C ARG A 134 11.61 -10.37 -22.08
N GLY A 135 11.31 -10.60 -20.81
CA GLY A 135 11.26 -9.54 -19.79
C GLY A 135 10.72 -10.07 -18.47
N ASP A 136 10.86 -9.27 -17.42
CA ASP A 136 10.24 -9.47 -16.14
C ASP A 136 8.87 -8.78 -16.14
N VAL A 137 7.79 -9.56 -16.05
CA VAL A 137 6.42 -9.02 -16.08
C VAL A 137 6.17 -8.05 -14.93
N SER A 138 6.76 -8.29 -13.75
CA SER A 138 6.60 -7.40 -12.60
C SER A 138 7.35 -6.07 -12.78
N ALA A 139 8.63 -6.15 -13.14
CA ALA A 139 9.49 -4.97 -13.27
C ALA A 139 9.26 -4.19 -14.59
N ASP A 140 9.17 -4.91 -15.71
CA ASP A 140 9.13 -4.29 -17.04
C ASP A 140 7.71 -3.88 -17.47
N PHE A 141 6.67 -4.53 -16.92
CA PHE A 141 5.28 -4.23 -17.23
C PHE A 141 4.53 -3.68 -16.01
N GLY A 142 4.46 -4.45 -14.92
CA GLY A 142 3.60 -4.15 -13.77
C GLY A 142 3.90 -2.81 -13.13
N ALA A 143 5.16 -2.51 -12.85
CA ALA A 143 5.59 -1.25 -12.25
C ALA A 143 5.28 -0.03 -13.14
N ASN A 144 5.54 -0.16 -14.44
CA ASN A 144 5.23 0.90 -15.40
C ASN A 144 3.74 1.11 -15.56
N PHE A 145 2.98 0.02 -15.72
CA PHE A 145 1.53 0.09 -15.85
C PHE A 145 0.85 0.67 -14.61
N ALA A 146 1.27 0.28 -13.40
CA ALA A 146 0.77 0.85 -12.14
C ALA A 146 0.99 2.37 -12.09
N ALA A 147 2.16 2.85 -12.48
CA ALA A 147 2.44 4.29 -12.54
C ALA A 147 1.54 5.01 -13.58
N TRP A 148 1.23 4.38 -14.72
CA TRP A 148 0.27 4.91 -15.68
C TRP A 148 -1.16 4.97 -15.11
N VAL A 149 -1.58 3.98 -14.32
CA VAL A 149 -2.88 4.01 -13.63
C VAL A 149 -2.96 5.22 -12.70
N GLU A 150 -1.95 5.43 -11.87
CA GLU A 150 -1.93 6.55 -10.94
C GLU A 150 -1.89 7.91 -11.63
N VAL A 151 -1.01 8.08 -12.62
CA VAL A 151 -0.89 9.33 -13.39
C VAL A 151 -2.20 9.67 -14.09
N THR A 152 -2.86 8.68 -14.69
CA THR A 152 -4.16 8.86 -15.36
C THR A 152 -5.26 9.19 -14.34
N TRP A 153 -5.29 8.47 -13.22
CA TRP A 153 -6.29 8.69 -12.16
C TRP A 153 -6.15 10.08 -11.52
N LEU A 154 -4.90 10.53 -11.27
CA LEU A 154 -4.60 11.85 -10.66
C LEU A 154 -4.63 13.00 -11.68
N ASN A 155 -4.88 12.73 -12.97
CA ASN A 155 -4.79 13.71 -14.05
C ASN A 155 -3.44 14.46 -14.09
N LEU A 156 -2.36 13.73 -13.89
CA LEU A 156 -0.98 14.23 -14.04
C LEU A 156 -0.55 14.20 -15.52
N ALA A 157 0.50 14.92 -15.84
CA ALA A 157 1.11 14.84 -17.16
C ALA A 157 1.75 13.46 -17.39
N ASP A 158 1.63 12.93 -18.60
CA ASP A 158 2.17 11.61 -18.99
C ASP A 158 3.65 11.43 -18.65
N ALA A 159 4.46 12.48 -18.79
CA ALA A 159 5.88 12.49 -18.44
C ALA A 159 6.15 12.15 -16.96
N SER A 160 5.15 12.23 -16.10
CA SER A 160 5.26 11.87 -14.67
C SER A 160 5.32 10.35 -14.45
N ALA A 161 4.74 9.53 -15.33
CA ALA A 161 4.64 8.09 -15.11
C ALA A 161 6.01 7.38 -15.01
N PRO A 162 6.99 7.61 -15.91
CA PRO A 162 8.30 6.98 -15.74
C PRO A 162 9.06 7.47 -14.50
N VAL A 163 8.82 8.70 -14.07
CA VAL A 163 9.44 9.25 -12.84
C VAL A 163 8.84 8.58 -11.63
N LEU A 164 7.50 8.47 -11.58
CA LEU A 164 6.78 7.81 -10.50
C LEU A 164 7.19 6.34 -10.38
N ALA A 165 7.20 5.59 -11.50
CA ALA A 165 7.59 4.18 -11.51
C ALA A 165 8.98 3.95 -10.92
N ARG A 166 9.97 4.70 -11.40
CA ARG A 166 11.37 4.58 -10.91
C ARG A 166 11.50 4.98 -9.45
N THR A 167 10.83 6.05 -9.03
CA THR A 167 10.92 6.54 -7.64
C THR A 167 10.25 5.57 -6.69
N ALA A 168 9.08 5.03 -7.04
CA ALA A 168 8.37 4.04 -6.25
C ALA A 168 9.16 2.73 -6.14
N ALA A 169 9.71 2.22 -7.23
CA ALA A 169 10.55 1.02 -7.22
C ALA A 169 11.80 1.20 -6.34
N ALA A 170 12.48 2.33 -6.46
CA ALA A 170 13.65 2.63 -5.63
C ALA A 170 13.28 2.75 -4.15
N TRP A 171 12.12 3.36 -3.84
CA TRP A 171 11.60 3.43 -2.47
C TRP A 171 11.34 2.05 -1.89
N VAL A 172 10.67 1.15 -2.64
CA VAL A 172 10.37 -0.21 -2.20
C VAL A 172 11.66 -1.00 -1.94
N ASN A 173 12.65 -0.90 -2.83
CA ASN A 173 13.93 -1.58 -2.65
C ASN A 173 14.67 -1.07 -1.41
N ALA A 174 14.77 0.23 -1.25
CA ALA A 174 15.39 0.84 -0.06
C ALA A 174 14.68 0.43 1.24
N TRP A 175 13.35 0.32 1.21
CA TRP A 175 12.57 -0.14 2.35
C TRP A 175 12.85 -1.62 2.68
N ARG A 176 12.94 -2.49 1.67
CA ARG A 176 13.27 -3.92 1.84
C ARG A 176 14.68 -4.09 2.41
N GLU A 177 15.63 -3.27 1.96
CA GLU A 177 17.01 -3.24 2.44
C GLU A 177 17.17 -2.53 3.80
N GLN A 178 16.09 -1.99 4.36
CA GLN A 178 16.08 -1.19 5.60
C GLN A 178 17.03 0.02 5.54
N ASN A 179 17.32 0.53 4.34
CA ASN A 179 18.13 1.72 4.13
C ASN A 179 17.31 2.98 4.40
N LYS A 180 17.39 3.50 5.62
CA LYS A 180 16.58 4.64 6.09
C LYS A 180 16.83 5.93 5.31
N GLU A 181 18.04 6.16 4.85
CA GLU A 181 18.43 7.36 4.09
C GLU A 181 17.75 7.35 2.72
N GLU A 182 17.89 6.25 1.98
CA GLU A 182 17.26 6.08 0.67
C GLU A 182 15.72 6.05 0.75
N VAL A 183 15.17 5.40 1.78
CA VAL A 183 13.71 5.45 2.04
C VAL A 183 13.24 6.88 2.20
N ARG A 184 13.96 7.70 2.97
CA ARG A 184 13.64 9.12 3.17
C ARG A 184 13.74 9.89 1.86
N PHE A 185 14.86 9.75 1.15
CA PHE A 185 15.13 10.46 -0.10
C PHE A 185 14.03 10.19 -1.15
N HIS A 186 13.67 8.94 -1.37
CA HIS A 186 12.65 8.60 -2.35
C HIS A 186 11.23 8.96 -1.87
N SER A 187 10.96 8.88 -0.58
CA SER A 187 9.70 9.37 -0.02
C SER A 187 9.53 10.88 -0.25
N ASP A 188 10.56 11.66 0.02
CA ASP A 188 10.50 13.11 -0.13
C ASP A 188 10.19 13.49 -1.57
N LYS A 189 10.76 12.79 -2.56
CA LYS A 189 10.40 12.96 -3.98
C LYS A 189 8.93 12.69 -4.28
N LEU A 190 8.36 11.60 -3.72
CA LEU A 190 6.93 11.28 -3.89
C LEU A 190 6.05 12.35 -3.23
N TYR A 191 6.41 12.82 -2.04
CA TYR A 191 5.70 13.91 -1.38
C TYR A 191 5.81 15.22 -2.16
N ASP A 192 6.94 15.53 -2.77
CA ASP A 192 7.09 16.74 -3.57
C ASP A 192 6.23 16.70 -4.84
N MET A 193 6.05 15.52 -5.45
CA MET A 193 5.07 15.35 -6.54
C MET A 193 3.64 15.60 -6.06
N ALA A 194 3.26 15.07 -4.88
CA ALA A 194 1.93 15.28 -4.30
C ALA A 194 1.71 16.78 -3.94
N LYS A 195 2.71 17.43 -3.32
CA LYS A 195 2.66 18.87 -3.01
C LYS A 195 2.50 19.72 -4.29
N ALA A 196 3.22 19.38 -5.33
CA ALA A 196 3.13 20.09 -6.62
C ALA A 196 1.72 19.93 -7.21
N LEU A 197 1.15 18.73 -7.17
CA LEU A 197 -0.22 18.45 -7.60
C LEU A 197 -1.25 19.30 -6.82
N PHE A 198 -1.20 19.26 -5.48
CA PHE A 198 -2.14 20.04 -4.67
C PHE A 198 -1.96 21.54 -4.84
N ARG A 199 -0.74 22.04 -5.03
CA ARG A 199 -0.46 23.45 -5.34
C ARG A 199 -1.10 23.85 -6.66
N ASP A 200 -0.93 23.05 -7.71
CA ASP A 200 -1.56 23.30 -9.02
C ASP A 200 -3.09 23.35 -8.91
N ARG A 201 -3.69 22.41 -8.19
CA ARG A 201 -5.16 22.36 -8.03
C ARG A 201 -5.73 23.47 -7.16
N ARG A 202 -4.93 24.07 -6.26
CA ARG A 202 -5.34 25.29 -5.54
C ARG A 202 -5.33 26.53 -6.43
N GLN A 203 -4.35 26.62 -7.31
CA GLN A 203 -4.25 27.73 -8.26
C GLN A 203 -5.25 27.60 -9.41
N SER A 204 -5.47 26.38 -9.88
CA SER A 204 -6.35 26.06 -11.02
C SER A 204 -7.24 24.86 -10.65
N PRO A 205 -8.31 25.05 -9.87
CA PRO A 205 -9.19 23.98 -9.47
C PRO A 205 -9.84 23.30 -10.71
N ARG A 206 -9.93 21.98 -10.67
CA ARG A 206 -10.61 21.18 -11.67
C ARG A 206 -11.97 20.70 -11.14
N ASN A 207 -12.78 20.12 -12.04
CA ASN A 207 -14.05 19.55 -11.63
C ASN A 207 -13.82 18.41 -10.62
N VAL A 208 -14.40 18.57 -9.42
CA VAL A 208 -14.26 17.61 -8.30
C VAL A 208 -14.77 16.20 -8.64
N GLU A 209 -15.70 16.06 -9.57
CA GLU A 209 -16.18 14.76 -10.00
C GLU A 209 -15.15 13.99 -10.85
N ASN A 210 -14.24 14.70 -11.50
CA ASN A 210 -13.27 14.13 -12.45
C ASN A 210 -11.81 14.29 -12.03
N ASP A 211 -11.52 15.01 -10.95
CA ASP A 211 -10.15 15.24 -10.46
C ASP A 211 -10.03 14.91 -8.97
N PRO A 212 -9.32 13.81 -8.62
CA PRO A 212 -9.19 13.39 -7.23
C PRO A 212 -8.58 14.42 -6.32
N ALA A 213 -7.55 15.13 -6.76
CA ALA A 213 -6.87 16.12 -5.95
C ALA A 213 -7.77 17.31 -5.65
N SER A 214 -8.55 17.79 -6.65
CA SER A 214 -9.56 18.84 -6.43
C SER A 214 -10.69 18.35 -5.51
N SER A 215 -11.12 17.08 -5.66
CA SER A 215 -12.12 16.46 -4.78
C SER A 215 -11.62 16.43 -3.32
N LEU A 216 -10.41 15.95 -3.09
CA LEU A 216 -9.82 15.89 -1.74
C LEU A 216 -9.62 17.29 -1.12
N LEU A 217 -9.21 18.29 -1.90
CA LEU A 217 -9.09 19.68 -1.44
C LEU A 217 -10.43 20.31 -1.06
N ALA A 218 -11.53 19.86 -1.64
CA ALA A 218 -12.88 20.32 -1.34
C ALA A 218 -13.50 19.62 -0.13
N GLU A 219 -12.97 18.45 0.26
CA GLU A 219 -13.52 17.64 1.35
C GLU A 219 -13.40 18.32 2.71
N ARG A 220 -14.38 18.01 3.54
CA ARG A 220 -14.47 18.51 4.93
C ARG A 220 -14.65 17.35 5.90
N VAL A 221 -13.89 17.40 6.97
CA VAL A 221 -14.01 16.53 8.13
C VAL A 221 -14.42 17.42 9.31
N ASP A 222 -15.52 17.11 9.96
CA ASP A 222 -16.08 17.92 11.06
C ASP A 222 -16.28 19.40 10.69
N GLY A 223 -16.72 19.65 9.44
CA GLY A 223 -16.95 20.99 8.91
C GLY A 223 -15.69 21.76 8.49
N GLN A 224 -14.50 21.26 8.77
CA GLN A 224 -13.22 21.85 8.40
C GLN A 224 -12.59 21.18 7.20
N ARG A 225 -11.84 21.91 6.37
CA ARG A 225 -11.05 21.32 5.29
C ARG A 225 -10.01 20.38 5.86
N ILE A 226 -9.72 19.29 5.14
CA ILE A 226 -8.64 18.38 5.51
C ILE A 226 -7.31 19.16 5.47
N PRO A 227 -6.51 19.14 6.57
CA PRO A 227 -5.20 19.75 6.61
C PRO A 227 -4.26 19.19 5.54
N GLU A 228 -3.39 20.01 4.99
CA GLU A 228 -2.51 19.60 3.87
C GLU A 228 -1.60 18.44 4.23
N GLU A 229 -1.07 18.42 5.44
CA GLU A 229 -0.23 17.34 5.96
C GLU A 229 -0.93 15.98 6.06
N LYS A 230 -2.26 15.98 5.96
CA LYS A 230 -3.09 14.76 5.97
C LYS A 230 -3.61 14.37 4.60
N LEU A 231 -3.40 15.23 3.59
CA LEU A 231 -3.74 14.94 2.20
C LEU A 231 -2.58 14.22 1.46
N MET A 232 -1.39 14.23 2.05
CA MET A 232 -0.14 13.73 1.46
C MET A 232 0.27 12.36 2.05
#